data_55f2cf3c891f438ff8587b76916defff
#
_entry.id   55f2cf3c891f438ff8587b76916defff
#
_cell.length_a   1.000
_cell.length_b   1.000
_cell.length_c   1.000
_cell.angle_alpha   90.00
_cell.angle_beta   90.00
_cell.angle_gamma   90.00
#
_symmetry.space_group_name_H-M   'P 1'
#
loop_
_entity.id
_entity.type
_entity.pdbx_description
1 polymer ?
#
loop_
_entity_poly.entity_id
_entity_poly.type
_entity_poly.pdbx_seq_one_letter_code
_entity_poly.pdbx_strand_id
1 'polypeptide(L)'
;MIRSVQTPHDDPSSARATWEERREFGRSLRKVAPRSSHAAWTPWSGRRDPIDVLEEQADSREPDLVPIRYGRMLESPFTYLRGSAAVMAMDLATTPVSGIRVQACGDAHVNNFGKFATPERNVVFDINDFDETLPAPWEWDLKRLCVSLHVVARMRGFSRSRTATIVETAARTYRERLRRASTSTALELWYERIDVDHMRREFPESYLPRLEKDLAKARRKDHSRALARLTEQLASTTRFRDDPPLLVHLDDTDSTMDDVLAMVEQYRLSLAEDRRDLFDRFRIVDVARKVVGVGSVGTRCWVVLFEGPDRPGGDHIVLQVKEAQRSVLEPYAGPPTQGHDGIRVVVGQRLTQAASDLFLGWCEGPRTGRHYYVRQLWDVKGQSDVMRMNAAELRYYGSVCAWALARAHARTGDATQLAGYLGGTARVDRAIVEFSAAYARQNAEDHAALVDAVAAGRVQAAVL
;
A
#
# COMPACT_ATOMS: atom_id res chain seq x y z
N MET A 1 25.86 -2.91 -19.45
CA MET A 1 26.30 -1.81 -18.57
C MET A 1 25.07 -1.27 -17.88
N ILE A 2 24.84 -1.68 -16.67
CA ILE A 2 23.73 -1.19 -15.83
C ILE A 2 24.16 0.21 -15.35
N ARG A 3 23.56 1.26 -15.90
CA ARG A 3 23.68 2.59 -15.31
C ARG A 3 22.97 2.54 -13.95
N SER A 4 23.72 2.68 -12.89
CA SER A 4 23.17 2.89 -11.54
C SER A 4 22.27 4.11 -11.58
N VAL A 5 21.01 3.92 -11.22
CA VAL A 5 20.09 5.05 -11.04
C VAL A 5 20.43 5.67 -9.70
N GLN A 6 20.77 6.95 -9.76
CA GLN A 6 21.05 7.75 -8.58
C GLN A 6 19.83 7.78 -7.66
N THR A 7 19.93 7.05 -6.57
CA THR A 7 19.07 7.32 -5.41
C THR A 7 19.51 8.67 -4.81
N PRO A 8 18.70 9.32 -3.96
CA PRO A 8 19.12 10.52 -3.21
C PRO A 8 20.42 10.31 -2.40
N HIS A 9 20.86 9.05 -2.22
CA HIS A 9 22.12 8.68 -1.61
C HIS A 9 23.29 8.58 -2.60
N ASP A 10 23.03 8.59 -3.91
CA ASP A 10 24.06 8.40 -4.96
C ASP A 10 24.67 9.74 -5.44
N ASP A 11 24.24 10.88 -4.91
CA ASP A 11 24.96 12.13 -5.09
C ASP A 11 26.16 12.15 -4.12
N PRO A 12 27.42 12.01 -4.63
CA PRO A 12 28.60 12.02 -3.77
C PRO A 12 28.75 13.32 -2.97
N SER A 13 28.09 14.40 -3.39
CA SER A 13 28.03 15.66 -2.64
C SER A 13 27.11 15.55 -1.42
N SER A 14 25.99 14.79 -1.51
CA SER A 14 25.07 14.59 -0.38
C SER A 14 25.65 13.67 0.71
N ALA A 15 26.43 12.66 0.32
CA ALA A 15 27.07 11.73 1.28
C ALA A 15 28.17 12.39 2.14
N ARG A 16 28.71 13.55 1.70
CA ARG A 16 29.74 14.33 2.42
C ARG A 16 29.18 15.56 3.12
N ALA A 17 27.92 15.93 2.85
CA ALA A 17 27.29 17.11 3.45
C ALA A 17 27.01 16.86 4.95
N THR A 18 27.32 17.87 5.76
CA THR A 18 27.02 17.86 7.20
C THR A 18 25.50 17.82 7.45
N TRP A 19 25.13 17.52 8.68
CA TRP A 19 23.71 17.57 9.09
C TRP A 19 23.11 18.98 8.90
N GLU A 20 23.87 20.01 9.25
CA GLU A 20 23.49 21.42 9.10
C GLU A 20 23.26 21.80 7.62
N GLU A 21 24.19 21.41 6.74
CA GLU A 21 24.12 21.67 5.29
C GLU A 21 22.88 21.00 4.69
N ARG A 22 22.64 19.72 4.99
CA ARG A 22 21.43 19.00 4.50
C ARG A 22 20.15 19.65 5.01
N ARG A 23 20.13 20.07 6.28
CA ARG A 23 18.98 20.75 6.86
C ARG A 23 18.72 22.12 6.22
N GLU A 24 19.77 22.89 5.95
CA GLU A 24 19.67 24.19 5.29
C GLU A 24 19.26 24.03 3.83
N PHE A 25 19.78 23.03 3.13
CA PHE A 25 19.34 22.68 1.78
C PHE A 25 17.82 22.39 1.78
N GLY A 26 17.34 21.52 2.67
CA GLY A 26 15.90 21.29 2.81
C GLY A 26 15.11 22.57 3.07
N ARG A 27 15.64 23.50 3.89
CA ARG A 27 15.03 24.80 4.12
C ARG A 27 14.99 25.67 2.87
N SER A 28 16.03 25.66 2.06
CA SER A 28 16.12 26.44 0.82
C SER A 28 15.05 26.04 -0.21
N LEU A 29 14.64 24.77 -0.24
CA LEU A 29 13.60 24.26 -1.13
C LEU A 29 12.23 24.91 -0.93
N ARG A 30 12.02 25.60 0.19
CA ARG A 30 10.82 26.44 0.41
C ARG A 30 10.72 27.63 -0.55
N LYS A 31 11.80 27.99 -1.26
CA LYS A 31 11.79 28.97 -2.33
C LYS A 31 11.20 28.39 -3.61
N VAL A 32 11.45 27.09 -3.87
CA VAL A 32 10.92 26.35 -5.02
C VAL A 32 9.44 26.01 -4.79
N ALA A 33 9.13 25.41 -3.64
CA ALA A 33 7.76 25.08 -3.25
C ALA A 33 7.48 25.67 -1.85
N PRO A 34 6.90 26.87 -1.77
CA PRO A 34 6.46 27.44 -0.49
C PRO A 34 5.51 26.49 0.22
N ARG A 35 5.71 26.25 1.51
CA ARG A 35 4.93 25.27 2.29
C ARG A 35 3.42 25.48 2.26
N SER A 36 2.96 26.71 2.06
CA SER A 36 1.54 27.04 1.87
C SER A 36 1.01 26.67 0.48
N SER A 37 1.88 26.52 -0.54
CA SER A 37 1.45 26.16 -1.89
C SER A 37 0.90 24.74 -1.98
N HIS A 38 1.21 23.89 -0.99
CA HIS A 38 0.62 22.55 -0.92
C HIS A 38 -0.89 22.53 -0.64
N ALA A 39 -1.49 23.68 -0.27
CA ALA A 39 -2.94 23.83 -0.14
C ALA A 39 -3.67 23.86 -1.50
N ALA A 40 -2.96 24.29 -2.55
CA ALA A 40 -3.58 24.54 -3.84
C ALA A 40 -4.04 23.24 -4.50
N TRP A 41 -5.32 23.22 -4.85
CA TRP A 41 -5.92 22.25 -5.75
C TRP A 41 -7.09 22.88 -6.49
N THR A 42 -7.01 22.86 -7.80
CA THR A 42 -8.12 23.13 -8.72
C THR A 42 -7.91 22.29 -9.97
N PRO A 43 -8.95 21.67 -10.54
CA PRO A 43 -8.81 20.97 -11.80
C PRO A 43 -8.35 21.96 -12.88
N TRP A 44 -7.37 21.58 -13.70
CA TRP A 44 -6.88 22.39 -14.81
C TRP A 44 -7.68 22.07 -16.09
N SER A 45 -7.62 22.94 -17.08
CA SER A 45 -8.42 22.81 -18.31
C SER A 45 -8.10 21.56 -19.16
N GLY A 46 -6.90 21.00 -19.00
CA GLY A 46 -6.47 19.76 -19.65
C GLY A 46 -6.58 18.51 -18.79
N ARG A 47 -7.29 18.57 -17.66
CA ARG A 47 -7.52 17.39 -16.83
C ARG A 47 -8.33 16.36 -17.61
N ARG A 48 -7.77 15.17 -17.77
CA ARG A 48 -8.46 14.06 -18.46
C ARG A 48 -9.72 13.66 -17.68
N ASP A 49 -10.71 13.17 -18.41
CA ASP A 49 -11.89 12.52 -17.81
C ASP A 49 -11.41 11.36 -16.91
N PRO A 50 -11.82 11.31 -15.63
CA PRO A 50 -11.43 10.22 -14.74
C PRO A 50 -11.90 8.85 -15.25
N ILE A 51 -12.99 8.79 -16.03
CA ILE A 51 -13.48 7.53 -16.59
C ILE A 51 -12.57 7.03 -17.70
N ASP A 52 -12.04 7.91 -18.59
CA ASP A 52 -11.04 7.54 -19.59
C ASP A 52 -9.79 6.90 -18.93
N VAL A 53 -9.34 7.48 -17.82
CA VAL A 53 -8.18 6.95 -17.07
C VAL A 53 -8.48 5.58 -16.47
N LEU A 54 -9.69 5.36 -15.99
CA LEU A 54 -10.11 4.07 -15.43
C LEU A 54 -10.30 3.00 -16.50
N GLU A 55 -10.82 3.37 -17.68
CA GLU A 55 -10.95 2.48 -18.84
C GLU A 55 -9.59 2.05 -19.37
N GLU A 56 -8.63 2.98 -19.54
CA GLU A 56 -7.25 2.66 -19.91
C GLU A 56 -6.60 1.67 -18.94
N GLN A 57 -6.83 1.83 -17.63
CA GLN A 57 -6.37 0.86 -16.66
C GLN A 57 -7.06 -0.51 -16.76
N ALA A 58 -8.28 -0.55 -17.28
CA ALA A 58 -9.03 -1.80 -17.45
C ALA A 58 -8.48 -2.66 -18.60
N ASP A 59 -7.83 -2.08 -19.60
CA ASP A 59 -7.27 -2.80 -20.76
C ASP A 59 -6.26 -3.90 -20.40
N SER A 60 -5.55 -3.72 -19.29
CA SER A 60 -4.56 -4.70 -18.81
C SER A 60 -5.16 -5.77 -17.89
N ARG A 61 -6.43 -5.64 -17.52
CA ARG A 61 -7.11 -6.49 -16.53
C ARG A 61 -7.85 -7.66 -17.17
N GLU A 62 -8.22 -8.64 -16.36
CA GLU A 62 -9.13 -9.74 -16.75
C GLU A 62 -10.51 -9.16 -17.04
N PRO A 63 -11.02 -9.27 -18.28
CA PRO A 63 -12.27 -8.58 -18.70
C PRO A 63 -13.49 -8.99 -17.88
N ASP A 64 -13.59 -10.25 -17.46
CA ASP A 64 -14.67 -10.79 -16.63
C ASP A 64 -14.73 -10.18 -15.22
N LEU A 65 -13.61 -9.63 -14.74
CA LEU A 65 -13.49 -9.03 -13.41
C LEU A 65 -13.60 -7.50 -13.41
N VAL A 66 -13.51 -6.84 -14.56
CA VAL A 66 -13.63 -5.38 -14.67
C VAL A 66 -14.98 -4.87 -14.15
N PRO A 67 -16.14 -5.48 -14.47
CA PRO A 67 -17.42 -5.06 -13.91
C PRO A 67 -17.47 -5.13 -12.38
N ILE A 68 -16.82 -6.12 -11.77
CA ILE A 68 -16.73 -6.27 -10.31
C ILE A 68 -15.92 -5.12 -9.69
N ARG A 69 -14.84 -4.70 -10.36
CA ARG A 69 -14.05 -3.53 -9.94
C ARG A 69 -14.92 -2.28 -9.89
N TYR A 70 -15.63 -1.97 -10.97
CA TYR A 70 -16.50 -0.81 -11.02
C TYR A 70 -17.63 -0.91 -9.98
N GLY A 71 -18.25 -2.07 -9.81
CA GLY A 71 -19.27 -2.31 -8.78
C GLY A 71 -18.76 -1.96 -7.38
N ARG A 72 -17.56 -2.41 -7.03
CA ARG A 72 -16.92 -2.06 -5.74
C ARG A 72 -16.58 -0.58 -5.62
N MET A 73 -16.17 0.08 -6.72
CA MET A 73 -15.88 1.51 -6.71
C MET A 73 -17.12 2.38 -6.56
N LEU A 74 -18.29 1.92 -7.03
CA LEU A 74 -19.56 2.62 -6.93
C LEU A 74 -20.12 2.71 -5.50
N GLU A 75 -19.71 1.81 -4.60
CA GLU A 75 -20.28 1.75 -3.24
C GLU A 75 -20.19 3.07 -2.47
N SER A 76 -19.13 3.85 -2.70
CA SER A 76 -18.92 5.11 -1.99
C SER A 76 -17.76 5.94 -2.57
N PRO A 77 -17.68 7.26 -2.26
CA PRO A 77 -16.49 8.06 -2.58
C PRO A 77 -15.19 7.52 -2.01
N PHE A 78 -15.22 6.77 -0.91
CA PHE A 78 -14.02 6.16 -0.34
C PHE A 78 -13.58 4.92 -1.11
N THR A 79 -14.50 4.05 -1.53
CA THR A 79 -14.17 2.90 -2.38
C THR A 79 -13.75 3.34 -3.77
N TYR A 80 -14.33 4.42 -4.31
CA TYR A 80 -13.83 5.08 -5.51
C TYR A 80 -12.37 5.54 -5.35
N LEU A 81 -12.06 6.31 -4.29
CA LEU A 81 -10.70 6.76 -4.01
C LEU A 81 -9.70 5.58 -4.00
N ARG A 82 -10.05 4.46 -3.40
CA ARG A 82 -9.22 3.26 -3.35
C ARG A 82 -8.98 2.60 -4.72
N GLY A 83 -9.93 2.74 -5.65
CA GLY A 83 -9.81 2.18 -6.99
C GLY A 83 -9.19 3.16 -8.01
N SER A 84 -9.05 4.45 -7.68
CA SER A 84 -8.67 5.53 -8.60
C SER A 84 -7.27 6.12 -8.30
N ALA A 85 -6.30 5.27 -7.93
CA ALA A 85 -4.93 5.69 -7.67
C ALA A 85 -4.30 6.43 -8.87
N ALA A 86 -4.56 5.96 -10.12
CA ALA A 86 -4.06 6.60 -11.33
C ALA A 86 -4.64 8.01 -11.55
N VAL A 87 -5.94 8.20 -11.28
CA VAL A 87 -6.57 9.52 -11.38
C VAL A 87 -5.88 10.50 -10.41
N MET A 88 -5.68 10.07 -9.16
CA MET A 88 -5.02 10.94 -8.18
C MET A 88 -3.53 11.14 -8.50
N ALA A 89 -2.82 10.16 -9.07
CA ALA A 89 -1.43 10.32 -9.50
C ALA A 89 -1.31 11.39 -10.60
N MET A 90 -2.18 11.35 -11.59
CA MET A 90 -2.29 12.38 -12.64
C MET A 90 -2.51 13.78 -12.05
N ASP A 91 -3.42 13.88 -11.11
CA ASP A 91 -3.76 15.15 -10.44
C ASP A 91 -2.59 15.66 -9.57
N LEU A 92 -1.95 14.79 -8.79
CA LEU A 92 -0.83 15.13 -7.92
C LEU A 92 0.40 15.61 -8.70
N ALA A 93 0.60 15.12 -9.92
CA ALA A 93 1.69 15.54 -10.79
C ALA A 93 1.66 17.04 -11.15
N THR A 94 0.49 17.66 -11.06
CA THR A 94 0.31 19.11 -11.30
C THR A 94 0.46 19.97 -10.04
N THR A 95 0.60 19.33 -8.89
CA THR A 95 0.72 20.05 -7.60
C THR A 95 2.18 20.39 -7.28
N PRO A 96 2.42 21.46 -6.50
CA PRO A 96 3.77 21.81 -6.07
C PRO A 96 4.45 20.66 -5.32
N VAL A 97 5.73 20.42 -5.65
CA VAL A 97 6.62 19.46 -4.98
C VAL A 97 7.93 20.14 -4.59
N SER A 98 8.49 19.75 -3.46
CA SER A 98 9.77 20.28 -2.97
C SER A 98 10.99 19.78 -3.75
N GLY A 99 10.83 18.67 -4.47
CA GLY A 99 11.93 17.96 -5.13
C GLY A 99 12.57 16.86 -4.28
N ILE A 100 12.24 16.76 -2.98
CA ILE A 100 12.72 15.66 -2.15
C ILE A 100 11.96 14.39 -2.51
N ARG A 101 12.70 13.33 -2.85
CA ARG A 101 12.14 12.02 -3.22
C ARG A 101 12.34 11.01 -2.10
N VAL A 102 11.40 10.08 -2.02
CA VAL A 102 11.41 8.94 -1.10
C VAL A 102 10.95 7.69 -1.86
N GLN A 103 11.13 6.51 -1.30
CA GLN A 103 10.38 5.35 -1.78
C GLN A 103 8.93 5.52 -1.34
N ALA A 104 8.09 6.06 -2.22
CA ALA A 104 6.68 6.23 -1.95
C ALA A 104 5.96 4.87 -1.95
N CYS A 105 4.91 4.76 -1.15
CA CYS A 105 3.95 3.67 -1.20
C CYS A 105 3.11 3.73 -2.49
N GLY A 106 2.83 4.96 -2.98
CA GLY A 106 2.10 5.27 -4.20
C GLY A 106 0.59 5.22 -4.08
N ASP A 107 0.07 4.41 -3.16
CA ASP A 107 -1.36 4.32 -2.84
C ASP A 107 -1.58 4.38 -1.32
N ALA A 108 -1.06 5.41 -0.66
CA ALA A 108 -1.06 5.55 0.79
C ALA A 108 -2.44 5.90 1.40
N HIS A 109 -3.54 5.34 0.90
CA HIS A 109 -4.84 5.56 1.55
C HIS A 109 -4.96 4.81 2.89
N VAL A 110 -5.81 5.30 3.79
CA VAL A 110 -5.90 4.85 5.19
C VAL A 110 -6.11 3.33 5.39
N ASN A 111 -6.69 2.62 4.42
CA ASN A 111 -6.86 1.17 4.47
C ASN A 111 -5.62 0.39 3.99
N ASN A 112 -4.58 1.06 3.47
CA ASN A 112 -3.30 0.41 3.13
C ASN A 112 -2.34 0.37 4.32
N PHE A 113 -2.83 0.61 5.51
CA PHE A 113 -2.11 0.46 6.77
C PHE A 113 -2.81 -0.58 7.65
N GLY A 114 -2.03 -1.32 8.42
CA GLY A 114 -2.60 -2.32 9.31
C GLY A 114 -1.57 -3.08 10.11
N LYS A 115 -2.06 -4.08 10.82
CA LYS A 115 -1.26 -4.94 11.69
C LYS A 115 -0.89 -6.22 10.94
N PHE A 116 0.32 -6.72 11.16
CA PHE A 116 0.74 -8.05 10.72
C PHE A 116 1.81 -8.61 11.67
N ALA A 117 2.07 -9.91 11.59
CA ALA A 117 3.13 -10.54 12.35
C ALA A 117 4.48 -10.41 11.63
N THR A 118 5.53 -10.10 12.40
CA THR A 118 6.90 -10.25 11.92
C THR A 118 7.31 -11.72 11.88
N PRO A 119 8.42 -12.09 11.23
CA PRO A 119 8.97 -13.45 11.30
C PRO A 119 9.17 -13.96 12.72
N GLU A 120 9.51 -13.08 13.68
CA GLU A 120 9.64 -13.38 15.11
C GLU A 120 8.30 -13.44 15.83
N ARG A 121 7.17 -13.39 15.11
CA ARG A 121 5.79 -13.46 15.62
C ARG A 121 5.35 -12.26 16.47
N ASN A 122 6.08 -11.15 16.42
CA ASN A 122 5.64 -9.89 17.02
C ASN A 122 4.63 -9.19 16.12
N VAL A 123 3.57 -8.63 16.71
CA VAL A 123 2.59 -7.84 15.97
C VAL A 123 3.09 -6.41 15.82
N VAL A 124 3.20 -5.95 14.58
CA VAL A 124 3.58 -4.58 14.23
C VAL A 124 2.49 -3.91 13.40
N PHE A 125 2.50 -2.57 13.37
CA PHE A 125 1.64 -1.76 12.51
C PHE A 125 2.48 -1.09 11.42
N ASP A 126 2.09 -1.26 10.17
CA ASP A 126 2.83 -0.71 9.04
C ASP A 126 1.99 -0.58 7.76
N ILE A 127 2.62 -0.16 6.66
CA ILE A 127 2.06 -0.17 5.31
C ILE A 127 1.91 -1.63 4.84
N ASN A 128 0.81 -1.96 4.18
CA ASN A 128 0.45 -3.34 3.80
C ASN A 128 0.34 -3.58 2.30
N ASP A 129 0.34 -2.54 1.47
CA ASP A 129 0.20 -2.65 0.03
C ASP A 129 1.26 -1.78 -0.69
N PHE A 130 1.93 -2.38 -1.66
CA PHE A 130 3.09 -1.80 -2.36
C PHE A 130 2.98 -1.94 -3.89
N ASP A 131 1.79 -2.22 -4.41
CA ASP A 131 1.58 -2.38 -5.85
C ASP A 131 2.09 -1.16 -6.64
N GLU A 132 1.89 0.04 -6.09
CA GLU A 132 2.24 1.30 -6.72
C GLU A 132 3.57 1.90 -6.24
N THR A 133 4.32 1.19 -5.39
CA THR A 133 5.55 1.75 -4.80
C THR A 133 6.58 2.14 -5.85
N LEU A 134 7.12 3.36 -5.73
CA LEU A 134 8.10 3.92 -6.65
C LEU A 134 8.87 5.07 -5.97
N PRO A 135 10.13 5.35 -6.32
CA PRO A 135 10.76 6.60 -5.92
C PRO A 135 9.97 7.80 -6.47
N ALA A 136 9.36 8.61 -5.58
CA ALA A 136 8.47 9.71 -5.95
C ALA A 136 8.52 10.86 -4.92
N PRO A 137 7.91 12.03 -5.21
CA PRO A 137 7.77 13.10 -4.23
C PRO A 137 7.03 12.64 -2.97
N TRP A 138 7.60 12.92 -1.79
CA TRP A 138 7.00 12.54 -0.48
C TRP A 138 5.60 13.13 -0.26
N GLU A 139 5.34 14.27 -0.89
CA GLU A 139 4.07 14.99 -0.79
C GLU A 139 2.88 14.15 -1.26
N TRP A 140 3.09 13.30 -2.27
CA TRP A 140 2.01 12.54 -2.90
C TRP A 140 1.38 11.55 -1.92
N ASP A 141 2.19 10.81 -1.20
CA ASP A 141 1.71 9.85 -0.20
C ASP A 141 1.02 10.55 0.97
N LEU A 142 1.60 11.63 1.50
CA LEU A 142 0.98 12.36 2.60
C LEU A 142 -0.37 12.97 2.19
N LYS A 143 -0.46 13.55 0.99
CA LYS A 143 -1.71 14.07 0.43
C LYS A 143 -2.75 12.97 0.29
N ARG A 144 -2.35 11.80 -0.24
CA ARG A 144 -3.27 10.68 -0.41
C ARG A 144 -3.80 10.12 0.92
N LEU A 145 -2.94 9.96 1.92
CA LEU A 145 -3.35 9.58 3.27
C LEU A 145 -4.36 10.58 3.84
N CYS A 146 -4.03 11.86 3.80
CA CYS A 146 -4.84 12.91 4.39
C CYS A 146 -6.20 13.09 3.66
N VAL A 147 -6.23 12.99 2.33
CA VAL A 147 -7.48 12.97 1.56
C VAL A 147 -8.34 11.78 1.96
N SER A 148 -7.77 10.59 2.08
CA SER A 148 -8.53 9.40 2.47
C SER A 148 -9.15 9.53 3.86
N LEU A 149 -8.42 10.11 4.83
CA LEU A 149 -8.94 10.42 6.17
C LEU A 149 -10.07 11.45 6.11
N HIS A 150 -9.93 12.48 5.26
CA HIS A 150 -10.98 13.49 5.06
C HIS A 150 -12.25 12.84 4.52
N VAL A 151 -12.14 12.04 3.46
CA VAL A 151 -13.29 11.36 2.82
C VAL A 151 -14.01 10.47 3.82
N VAL A 152 -13.27 9.60 4.54
CA VAL A 152 -13.85 8.73 5.59
C VAL A 152 -14.54 9.56 6.68
N ALA A 153 -13.91 10.62 7.19
CA ALA A 153 -14.48 11.47 8.23
C ALA A 153 -15.80 12.13 7.78
N ARG A 154 -15.88 12.60 6.53
CA ARG A 154 -17.09 13.20 5.96
C ARG A 154 -18.20 12.15 5.76
N MET A 155 -17.85 10.97 5.25
CA MET A 155 -18.81 9.87 5.12
C MET A 155 -19.36 9.40 6.47
N ARG A 156 -18.55 9.49 7.54
CA ARG A 156 -18.99 9.23 8.92
C ARG A 156 -19.87 10.34 9.51
N GLY A 157 -20.14 11.41 8.75
CA GLY A 157 -20.95 12.55 9.21
C GLY A 157 -20.25 13.49 10.20
N PHE A 158 -18.90 13.41 10.32
CA PHE A 158 -18.19 14.31 11.22
C PHE A 158 -18.23 15.75 10.70
N SER A 159 -18.33 16.71 11.62
CA SER A 159 -18.34 18.13 11.29
C SER A 159 -17.05 18.55 10.57
N ARG A 160 -17.09 19.68 9.84
CA ARG A 160 -15.91 20.21 9.16
C ARG A 160 -14.73 20.42 10.11
N SER A 161 -15.00 20.95 11.31
CA SER A 161 -13.96 21.17 12.33
C SER A 161 -13.35 19.85 12.80
N ARG A 162 -14.15 18.83 13.14
CA ARG A 162 -13.63 17.51 13.54
C ARG A 162 -12.82 16.86 12.44
N THR A 163 -13.30 16.94 11.18
CA THR A 163 -12.57 16.43 10.00
C THR A 163 -11.23 17.12 9.83
N ALA A 164 -11.19 18.47 9.93
CA ALA A 164 -9.95 19.22 9.86
C ALA A 164 -8.96 18.81 10.97
N THR A 165 -9.44 18.64 12.22
CA THR A 165 -8.61 18.17 13.34
C THR A 165 -8.00 16.78 13.09
N ILE A 166 -8.76 15.85 12.49
CA ILE A 166 -8.27 14.51 12.14
C ILE A 166 -7.10 14.61 11.15
N VAL A 167 -7.30 15.34 10.06
CA VAL A 167 -6.30 15.52 9.00
C VAL A 167 -5.08 16.29 9.51
N GLU A 168 -5.28 17.38 10.26
CA GLU A 168 -4.19 18.16 10.84
C GLU A 168 -3.35 17.33 11.81
N THR A 169 -3.99 16.47 12.61
CA THR A 169 -3.27 15.58 13.52
C THR A 169 -2.37 14.61 12.76
N ALA A 170 -2.84 14.02 11.66
CA ALA A 170 -2.03 13.13 10.82
C ALA A 170 -0.86 13.89 10.19
N ALA A 171 -1.09 15.04 9.57
CA ALA A 171 -0.04 15.85 8.93
C ALA A 171 1.00 16.33 9.96
N ARG A 172 0.56 16.77 11.15
CA ARG A 172 1.45 17.14 12.25
C ARG A 172 2.28 15.96 12.73
N THR A 173 1.67 14.80 12.93
CA THR A 173 2.40 13.58 13.34
C THR A 173 3.48 13.24 12.33
N TYR A 174 3.17 13.23 11.05
CA TYR A 174 4.15 13.00 9.99
C TYR A 174 5.34 13.97 10.09
N ARG A 175 5.08 15.27 10.19
CA ARG A 175 6.11 16.30 10.33
C ARG A 175 6.97 16.12 11.59
N GLU A 176 6.35 15.83 12.74
CA GLU A 176 7.05 15.67 14.01
C GLU A 176 7.90 14.40 14.04
N ARG A 177 7.42 13.29 13.46
CA ARG A 177 8.18 12.04 13.34
C ARG A 177 9.39 12.21 12.43
N LEU A 178 9.27 12.90 11.28
CA LEU A 178 10.41 13.22 10.43
C LEU A 178 11.43 14.13 11.12
N ARG A 179 10.97 15.09 11.93
CA ARG A 179 11.90 15.92 12.72
C ARG A 179 12.66 15.09 13.76
N ARG A 180 12.01 14.12 14.40
CA ARG A 180 12.69 13.18 15.31
C ARG A 180 13.68 12.32 14.51
N ALA A 181 13.23 11.74 13.40
CA ALA A 181 14.06 10.90 12.53
C ALA A 181 15.32 11.62 12.03
N SER A 182 15.28 12.95 11.82
CA SER A 182 16.42 13.74 11.35
C SER A 182 17.62 13.78 12.33
N THR A 183 17.43 13.39 13.57
CA THR A 183 18.48 13.32 14.60
C THR A 183 18.83 11.88 14.98
N SER A 184 18.17 10.89 14.39
CA SER A 184 18.45 9.48 14.60
C SER A 184 19.56 9.00 13.67
N THR A 185 20.28 7.98 14.11
CA THR A 185 21.25 7.27 13.25
C THR A 185 20.53 6.42 12.21
N ALA A 186 21.22 6.04 11.14
CA ALA A 186 20.66 5.18 10.09
C ALA A 186 20.19 3.82 10.66
N LEU A 187 20.92 3.25 11.61
CA LEU A 187 20.54 1.98 12.24
C LEU A 187 19.32 2.12 13.15
N GLU A 188 19.21 3.21 13.92
CA GLU A 188 18.01 3.47 14.72
C GLU A 188 16.76 3.58 13.84
N LEU A 189 16.86 4.31 12.73
CA LEU A 189 15.77 4.40 11.75
C LEU A 189 15.42 3.04 11.13
N TRP A 190 16.44 2.21 10.90
CA TRP A 190 16.23 0.89 10.32
C TRP A 190 15.53 -0.07 11.28
N TYR A 191 15.85 0.01 12.58
CA TYR A 191 15.27 -0.83 13.64
C TYR A 191 13.93 -0.29 14.17
N GLU A 192 13.60 0.97 13.89
CA GLU A 192 12.34 1.55 14.36
C GLU A 192 11.14 0.76 13.81
N ARG A 193 10.27 0.35 14.72
CA ARG A 193 9.01 -0.35 14.41
C ARG A 193 7.89 0.13 15.32
N ILE A 194 6.68 0.08 14.82
CA ILE A 194 5.47 0.42 15.58
C ILE A 194 4.88 -0.88 16.11
N ASP A 195 5.36 -1.35 17.25
CA ASP A 195 4.84 -2.53 17.93
C ASP A 195 3.66 -2.19 18.87
N VAL A 196 3.09 -3.23 19.46
CA VAL A 196 1.94 -3.11 20.36
C VAL A 196 2.24 -2.22 21.56
N ASP A 197 3.44 -2.31 22.12
CA ASP A 197 3.81 -1.55 23.31
C ASP A 197 4.02 -0.06 22.97
N HIS A 198 4.55 0.25 21.78
CA HIS A 198 4.56 1.61 21.27
C HIS A 198 3.15 2.16 21.09
N MET A 199 2.24 1.36 20.50
CA MET A 199 0.85 1.78 20.34
C MET A 199 0.17 2.02 21.71
N ARG A 200 0.38 1.16 22.71
CA ARG A 200 -0.19 1.32 24.06
C ARG A 200 0.30 2.58 24.75
N ARG A 201 1.58 2.95 24.60
CA ARG A 201 2.14 4.17 25.22
C ARG A 201 1.68 5.46 24.57
N GLU A 202 1.47 5.43 23.26
CA GLU A 202 1.16 6.63 22.49
C GLU A 202 -0.36 6.88 22.37
N PHE A 203 -1.18 5.86 22.60
CA PHE A 203 -2.63 5.99 22.53
C PHE A 203 -3.26 6.40 23.87
N PRO A 204 -4.35 7.20 23.81
CA PRO A 204 -5.11 7.50 25.01
C PRO A 204 -5.79 6.23 25.53
N GLU A 205 -5.98 6.17 26.84
CA GLU A 205 -6.63 5.05 27.51
C GLU A 205 -7.99 4.68 26.89
N SER A 206 -8.74 5.68 26.40
CA SER A 206 -10.04 5.46 25.74
C SER A 206 -9.97 4.65 24.45
N TYR A 207 -8.79 4.55 23.80
CA TYR A 207 -8.59 3.74 22.60
C TYR A 207 -8.10 2.32 22.90
N LEU A 208 -7.50 2.09 24.05
CA LEU A 208 -6.89 0.80 24.41
C LEU A 208 -7.87 -0.39 24.28
N PRO A 209 -9.14 -0.31 24.71
CA PRO A 209 -10.09 -1.43 24.57
C PRO A 209 -10.30 -1.83 23.11
N ARG A 210 -10.31 -0.86 22.19
CA ARG A 210 -10.44 -1.14 20.76
C ARG A 210 -9.15 -1.73 20.21
N LEU A 211 -8.00 -1.19 20.58
CA LEU A 211 -6.70 -1.73 20.21
C LEU A 211 -6.59 -3.21 20.62
N GLU A 212 -6.93 -3.55 21.86
CA GLU A 212 -6.88 -4.93 22.37
C GLU A 212 -7.86 -5.85 21.62
N LYS A 213 -9.07 -5.37 21.31
CA LYS A 213 -10.03 -6.11 20.49
C LYS A 213 -9.50 -6.38 19.08
N ASP A 214 -8.90 -5.36 18.47
CA ASP A 214 -8.30 -5.48 17.12
C ASP A 214 -7.07 -6.41 17.12
N LEU A 215 -6.26 -6.37 18.18
CA LEU A 215 -5.12 -7.27 18.37
C LEU A 215 -5.57 -8.72 18.58
N ALA A 216 -6.58 -8.93 19.44
CA ALA A 216 -7.15 -10.26 19.63
C ALA A 216 -7.75 -10.81 18.33
N LYS A 217 -8.42 -9.96 17.53
CA LYS A 217 -8.93 -10.34 16.21
C LYS A 217 -7.81 -10.67 15.23
N ALA A 218 -6.71 -9.89 15.24
CA ALA A 218 -5.54 -10.14 14.38
C ALA A 218 -4.85 -11.46 14.78
N ARG A 219 -4.60 -11.71 16.06
CA ARG A 219 -4.01 -12.96 16.56
C ARG A 219 -4.87 -14.20 16.26
N ARG A 220 -6.20 -14.02 16.18
CA ARG A 220 -7.12 -15.09 15.77
C ARG A 220 -7.11 -15.35 14.26
N LYS A 221 -6.59 -14.44 13.45
CA LYS A 221 -6.39 -14.64 12.01
C LYS A 221 -4.99 -15.23 11.76
N ASP A 222 -4.68 -16.29 12.50
CA ASP A 222 -3.49 -17.07 12.26
C ASP A 222 -3.61 -17.84 10.93
N HIS A 223 -2.50 -18.37 10.49
CA HIS A 223 -2.39 -19.14 9.27
C HIS A 223 -3.38 -20.32 9.22
N SER A 224 -3.58 -21.03 10.35
CA SER A 224 -4.47 -22.20 10.42
C SER A 224 -5.93 -21.87 10.15
N ARG A 225 -6.43 -20.72 10.65
CA ARG A 225 -7.81 -20.28 10.37
C ARG A 225 -7.98 -19.72 8.96
N ALA A 226 -6.93 -19.07 8.44
CA ALA A 226 -6.92 -18.63 7.05
C ALA A 226 -7.04 -19.83 6.11
N LEU A 227 -6.26 -20.88 6.40
CA LEU A 227 -6.30 -22.16 5.71
C LEU A 227 -7.71 -22.77 5.79
N ALA A 228 -8.24 -22.98 7.00
CA ALA A 228 -9.56 -23.58 7.20
C ALA A 228 -10.73 -22.83 6.52
N ARG A 229 -10.57 -21.53 6.28
CA ARG A 229 -11.56 -20.72 5.55
C ARG A 229 -11.50 -20.91 4.05
N LEU A 230 -10.29 -21.09 3.50
CA LEU A 230 -10.07 -21.18 2.07
C LEU A 230 -10.08 -22.60 1.56
N THR A 231 -9.88 -23.60 2.43
CA THR A 231 -9.72 -24.99 2.04
C THR A 231 -10.83 -25.87 2.57
N GLU A 232 -10.96 -27.02 1.95
CA GLU A 232 -11.76 -28.15 2.39
C GLU A 232 -10.92 -29.41 2.37
N GLN A 233 -11.31 -30.39 3.21
CA GLN A 233 -10.68 -31.71 3.21
C GLN A 233 -11.46 -32.62 2.30
N LEU A 234 -10.81 -33.15 1.27
CA LEU A 234 -11.38 -34.16 0.38
C LEU A 234 -10.61 -35.47 0.53
N ALA A 235 -11.24 -36.46 1.17
CA ALA A 235 -10.60 -37.74 1.49
C ALA A 235 -9.26 -37.53 2.22
N SER A 236 -8.13 -37.75 1.57
CA SER A 236 -6.78 -37.60 2.15
C SER A 236 -6.08 -36.30 1.75
N THR A 237 -6.70 -35.45 0.94
CA THR A 237 -6.06 -34.24 0.41
C THR A 237 -6.77 -32.97 0.86
N THR A 238 -6.01 -31.94 1.18
CA THR A 238 -6.51 -30.58 1.41
C THR A 238 -6.49 -29.81 0.10
N ARG A 239 -7.58 -29.14 -0.28
CA ARG A 239 -7.67 -28.30 -1.46
C ARG A 239 -8.41 -27.00 -1.18
N PHE A 240 -8.29 -26.01 -2.08
CA PHE A 240 -9.08 -24.79 -1.99
C PHE A 240 -10.57 -25.10 -2.20
N ARG A 241 -11.42 -24.32 -1.55
CA ARG A 241 -12.88 -24.37 -1.72
C ARG A 241 -13.26 -23.41 -2.86
N ASP A 242 -14.07 -23.85 -3.80
CA ASP A 242 -14.64 -22.96 -4.80
C ASP A 242 -15.62 -21.95 -4.19
N ASP A 243 -15.46 -20.69 -4.56
CA ASP A 243 -16.34 -19.55 -4.22
C ASP A 243 -16.38 -18.58 -5.41
N PRO A 244 -16.99 -19.00 -6.56
CA PRO A 244 -17.01 -18.17 -7.76
C PRO A 244 -17.77 -16.85 -7.54
N PRO A 245 -17.32 -15.73 -8.10
CA PRO A 245 -16.10 -15.57 -8.91
C PRO A 245 -14.84 -15.27 -8.07
N LEU A 246 -14.92 -15.31 -6.73
CA LEU A 246 -13.88 -14.82 -5.82
C LEU A 246 -12.72 -15.77 -5.63
N LEU A 247 -12.98 -17.08 -5.75
CA LEU A 247 -11.97 -18.14 -5.67
C LEU A 247 -12.41 -19.26 -6.60
N VAL A 248 -11.61 -19.57 -7.60
CA VAL A 248 -11.94 -20.55 -8.64
C VAL A 248 -10.70 -21.42 -8.91
N HIS A 249 -10.85 -22.73 -8.85
CA HIS A 249 -9.80 -23.68 -9.23
C HIS A 249 -9.31 -23.45 -10.66
N LEU A 250 -8.07 -23.81 -10.91
CA LEU A 250 -7.55 -24.00 -12.26
C LEU A 250 -7.73 -25.48 -12.60
N ASP A 251 -8.27 -25.76 -13.77
CA ASP A 251 -8.39 -27.12 -14.26
C ASP A 251 -6.98 -27.66 -14.59
N ASP A 252 -6.74 -28.95 -14.33
CA ASP A 252 -5.45 -29.64 -14.61
C ASP A 252 -5.06 -29.57 -16.08
N THR A 253 -6.03 -29.34 -16.97
CA THR A 253 -5.84 -29.16 -18.41
C THR A 253 -5.56 -27.73 -18.83
N ASP A 254 -5.63 -26.77 -17.88
CA ASP A 254 -5.39 -25.36 -18.16
C ASP A 254 -3.88 -25.12 -18.28
N SER A 255 -3.49 -24.58 -19.41
CA SER A 255 -2.10 -24.12 -19.64
C SER A 255 -1.62 -23.10 -18.58
N THR A 256 -2.54 -22.51 -17.83
CA THR A 256 -2.25 -21.61 -16.71
C THR A 256 -1.63 -22.36 -15.52
N MET A 257 -2.00 -23.63 -15.31
CA MET A 257 -1.40 -24.46 -14.26
C MET A 257 0.10 -24.65 -14.52
N ASP A 258 0.48 -25.03 -15.74
CA ASP A 258 1.89 -25.17 -16.13
C ASP A 258 2.68 -23.88 -15.93
N ASP A 259 2.07 -22.73 -16.27
CA ASP A 259 2.68 -21.42 -16.04
C ASP A 259 2.90 -21.15 -14.55
N VAL A 260 1.90 -21.43 -13.70
CA VAL A 260 2.04 -21.24 -12.26
C VAL A 260 3.14 -22.12 -11.67
N LEU A 261 3.23 -23.39 -12.11
CA LEU A 261 4.29 -24.29 -11.67
C LEU A 261 5.68 -23.78 -12.08
N ALA A 262 5.83 -23.33 -13.32
CA ALA A 262 7.07 -22.74 -13.81
C ALA A 262 7.41 -21.42 -13.07
N MET A 263 6.41 -20.60 -12.77
CA MET A 263 6.60 -19.38 -11.96
C MET A 263 7.05 -19.69 -10.53
N VAL A 264 6.53 -20.75 -9.91
CA VAL A 264 6.95 -21.15 -8.57
C VAL A 264 8.43 -21.56 -8.55
N GLU A 265 8.93 -22.22 -9.57
CA GLU A 265 10.36 -22.58 -9.66
C GLU A 265 11.24 -21.34 -9.83
N GLN A 266 10.86 -20.38 -10.67
CA GLN A 266 11.57 -19.09 -10.76
C GLN A 266 11.52 -18.32 -9.45
N TYR A 267 10.34 -18.25 -8.80
CA TYR A 267 10.16 -17.60 -7.52
C TYR A 267 11.10 -18.16 -6.45
N ARG A 268 11.23 -19.48 -6.39
CA ARG A 268 12.18 -20.19 -5.50
C ARG A 268 13.58 -19.60 -5.59
N LEU A 269 14.06 -19.34 -6.82
CA LEU A 269 15.39 -18.74 -7.06
C LEU A 269 15.49 -17.27 -6.63
N SER A 270 14.38 -16.57 -6.46
CA SER A 270 14.34 -15.17 -5.97
C SER A 270 14.46 -15.05 -4.44
N LEU A 271 14.32 -16.17 -3.73
CA LEU A 271 14.47 -16.21 -2.27
C LEU A 271 15.95 -16.23 -1.84
N ALA A 272 16.24 -15.67 -0.68
CA ALA A 272 17.51 -15.86 -0.02
C ALA A 272 17.72 -17.33 0.32
N GLU A 273 18.97 -17.78 0.39
CA GLU A 273 19.34 -19.19 0.53
C GLU A 273 18.67 -19.88 1.72
N ASP A 274 18.70 -19.26 2.90
CA ASP A 274 18.05 -19.75 4.12
C ASP A 274 16.50 -19.86 3.97
N ARG A 275 15.89 -18.99 3.17
CA ARG A 275 14.44 -19.03 2.88
C ARG A 275 14.10 -20.08 1.84
N ARG A 276 15.02 -20.31 0.91
CA ARG A 276 14.89 -21.38 -0.10
C ARG A 276 14.93 -22.74 0.55
N ASP A 277 15.89 -22.99 1.46
CA ASP A 277 15.97 -24.23 2.24
C ASP A 277 14.70 -24.51 3.06
N LEU A 278 14.08 -23.46 3.59
CA LEU A 278 12.79 -23.60 4.26
C LEU A 278 11.68 -23.92 3.23
N PHE A 279 11.63 -23.22 2.12
CA PHE A 279 10.62 -23.38 1.09
C PHE A 279 10.68 -24.76 0.44
N ASP A 280 11.87 -25.33 0.24
CA ASP A 280 12.10 -26.65 -0.37
C ASP A 280 11.55 -27.82 0.46
N ARG A 281 11.09 -27.57 1.69
CA ARG A 281 10.39 -28.56 2.52
C ARG A 281 8.91 -28.70 2.18
N PHE A 282 8.39 -27.82 1.32
CA PHE A 282 6.99 -27.76 0.96
C PHE A 282 6.79 -28.21 -0.50
N ARG A 283 5.72 -28.95 -0.76
CA ARG A 283 5.28 -29.34 -2.11
C ARG A 283 3.95 -28.67 -2.46
N ILE A 284 3.73 -28.37 -3.72
CA ILE A 284 2.46 -27.83 -4.19
C ILE A 284 1.38 -28.91 -4.06
N VAL A 285 0.22 -28.51 -3.57
CA VAL A 285 -0.97 -29.37 -3.43
C VAL A 285 -2.10 -28.89 -4.31
N ASP A 286 -2.31 -27.56 -4.39
CA ASP A 286 -3.44 -27.01 -5.11
C ASP A 286 -3.20 -25.55 -5.53
N VAL A 287 -3.89 -25.11 -6.59
CA VAL A 287 -3.81 -23.75 -7.14
C VAL A 287 -5.21 -23.25 -7.48
N ALA A 288 -5.50 -22.00 -7.11
CA ALA A 288 -6.75 -21.35 -7.46
C ALA A 288 -6.55 -19.87 -7.83
N ARG A 289 -7.37 -19.37 -8.77
CA ARG A 289 -7.45 -17.94 -9.08
C ARG A 289 -8.21 -17.24 -7.94
N LYS A 290 -7.70 -16.09 -7.48
CA LYS A 290 -8.30 -15.34 -6.37
C LYS A 290 -8.52 -13.87 -6.71
N VAL A 291 -9.75 -13.39 -6.53
CA VAL A 291 -10.09 -11.96 -6.63
C VAL A 291 -9.75 -11.26 -5.33
N VAL A 292 -8.94 -10.20 -5.38
CA VAL A 292 -8.45 -9.48 -4.21
C VAL A 292 -8.68 -7.97 -4.30
N GLY A 293 -8.92 -7.33 -3.14
CA GLY A 293 -8.95 -5.88 -2.97
C GLY A 293 -10.01 -5.14 -3.81
N VAL A 294 -9.90 -3.79 -3.88
CA VAL A 294 -10.65 -2.93 -4.80
C VAL A 294 -9.75 -2.47 -5.93
N GLY A 295 -8.59 -1.91 -5.61
CA GLY A 295 -7.59 -1.46 -6.60
C GLY A 295 -7.06 -2.61 -7.47
N SER A 296 -6.92 -3.80 -6.90
CA SER A 296 -6.34 -4.97 -7.57
C SER A 296 -7.37 -5.90 -8.23
N VAL A 297 -8.67 -5.58 -8.24
CA VAL A 297 -9.65 -6.42 -8.96
C VAL A 297 -9.34 -6.44 -10.44
N GLY A 298 -9.28 -7.64 -11.02
CA GLY A 298 -8.97 -7.84 -12.43
C GLY A 298 -7.48 -7.97 -12.75
N THR A 299 -6.56 -7.74 -11.81
CA THR A 299 -5.17 -8.20 -11.98
C THR A 299 -5.10 -9.70 -11.74
N ARG A 300 -4.19 -10.37 -12.43
CA ARG A 300 -3.99 -11.82 -12.26
C ARG A 300 -3.46 -12.11 -10.88
N CYS A 301 -4.19 -12.93 -10.15
CA CYS A 301 -3.82 -13.29 -8.80
C CYS A 301 -4.18 -14.74 -8.54
N TRP A 302 -3.17 -15.52 -8.18
CA TRP A 302 -3.37 -16.91 -7.77
C TRP A 302 -3.01 -17.08 -6.30
N VAL A 303 -3.60 -18.10 -5.71
CA VAL A 303 -3.19 -18.66 -4.44
C VAL A 303 -2.70 -20.08 -4.68
N VAL A 304 -1.57 -20.39 -4.10
CA VAL A 304 -0.93 -21.71 -4.21
C VAL A 304 -0.88 -22.30 -2.81
N LEU A 305 -1.46 -23.47 -2.64
CA LEU A 305 -1.42 -24.26 -1.41
C LEU A 305 -0.22 -25.19 -1.45
N PHE A 306 0.57 -25.12 -0.41
CA PHE A 306 1.70 -26.01 -0.22
C PHE A 306 1.51 -26.83 1.05
N GLU A 307 2.00 -28.07 1.00
CA GLU A 307 2.04 -28.99 2.13
C GLU A 307 3.50 -29.27 2.48
N GLY A 308 3.82 -29.14 3.76
CA GLY A 308 5.10 -29.47 4.34
C GLY A 308 5.21 -30.94 4.79
N PRO A 309 6.24 -31.30 5.56
CA PRO A 309 6.42 -32.64 6.10
C PRO A 309 5.21 -33.12 6.88
N ASP A 310 4.90 -34.41 6.76
CA ASP A 310 3.80 -35.04 7.47
C ASP A 310 3.95 -34.90 8.99
N ARG A 311 2.90 -34.39 9.63
CA ARG A 311 2.81 -34.25 11.07
C ARG A 311 1.35 -34.17 11.54
N PRO A 312 1.05 -34.49 12.82
CA PRO A 312 -0.29 -34.31 13.39
C PRO A 312 -0.80 -32.86 13.21
N GLY A 313 -1.97 -32.73 12.57
CA GLY A 313 -2.57 -31.42 12.29
C GLY A 313 -2.15 -30.78 10.97
N GLY A 314 -1.29 -31.46 10.17
CA GLY A 314 -0.79 -30.99 8.89
C GLY A 314 0.22 -29.84 8.99
N ASP A 315 0.90 -29.55 7.92
CA ASP A 315 1.80 -28.41 7.77
C ASP A 315 1.57 -27.78 6.39
N HIS A 316 0.80 -26.71 6.36
CA HIS A 316 0.42 -26.08 5.10
C HIS A 316 0.79 -24.59 5.11
N ILE A 317 1.22 -24.08 3.98
CA ILE A 317 1.33 -22.63 3.73
C ILE A 317 0.54 -22.26 2.48
N VAL A 318 -0.01 -21.05 2.47
CA VAL A 318 -0.66 -20.48 1.30
C VAL A 318 0.14 -19.26 0.85
N LEU A 319 0.65 -19.33 -0.38
CA LEU A 319 1.31 -18.20 -1.02
C LEU A 319 0.35 -17.56 -2.03
N GLN A 320 0.42 -16.23 -2.11
CA GLN A 320 -0.25 -15.43 -3.11
C GLN A 320 0.75 -15.03 -4.18
N VAL A 321 0.46 -15.40 -5.44
CA VAL A 321 1.18 -14.95 -6.64
C VAL A 321 0.34 -13.86 -7.27
N LYS A 322 0.82 -12.61 -7.26
CA LYS A 322 0.05 -11.46 -7.72
C LYS A 322 0.80 -10.72 -8.82
N GLU A 323 0.09 -10.43 -9.93
CA GLU A 323 0.63 -9.62 -11.02
C GLU A 323 1.08 -8.26 -10.51
N ALA A 324 2.31 -7.89 -10.84
CA ALA A 324 2.87 -6.58 -10.63
C ALA A 324 2.82 -5.81 -11.95
N GLN A 325 1.94 -4.85 -12.04
CA GLN A 325 1.83 -3.95 -13.18
C GLN A 325 2.74 -2.74 -13.01
N ARG A 326 2.95 -1.95 -14.06
CA ARG A 326 3.63 -0.67 -13.97
C ARG A 326 2.96 0.23 -12.94
N SER A 327 3.75 0.95 -12.14
CA SER A 327 3.20 1.88 -11.16
C SER A 327 2.43 3.01 -11.84
N VAL A 328 1.27 3.38 -11.29
CA VAL A 328 0.51 4.56 -11.73
C VAL A 328 1.29 5.87 -11.54
N LEU A 329 2.36 5.86 -10.74
CA LEU A 329 3.25 7.01 -10.56
C LEU A 329 4.28 7.15 -11.69
N GLU A 330 4.58 6.07 -12.42
CA GLU A 330 5.68 6.03 -13.38
C GLU A 330 5.59 7.10 -14.49
N PRO A 331 4.42 7.41 -15.08
CA PRO A 331 4.30 8.47 -16.08
C PRO A 331 4.72 9.86 -15.57
N TYR A 332 4.70 10.06 -14.25
CA TYR A 332 4.91 11.36 -13.61
C TYR A 332 6.18 11.43 -12.78
N ALA A 333 6.64 10.30 -12.25
CA ALA A 333 7.83 10.21 -11.40
C ALA A 333 9.05 9.62 -12.11
N GLY A 334 8.88 9.10 -13.32
CA GLY A 334 9.90 8.39 -14.09
C GLY A 334 9.92 6.88 -13.83
N PRO A 335 10.62 6.10 -14.68
CA PRO A 335 10.62 4.65 -14.63
C PRO A 335 11.32 4.10 -13.37
N PRO A 336 10.97 2.88 -12.94
CA PRO A 336 11.68 2.19 -11.88
C PRO A 336 13.09 1.81 -12.35
N THR A 337 13.99 1.59 -11.37
CA THR A 337 15.38 1.20 -11.65
C THR A 337 15.54 -0.29 -11.94
N GLN A 338 14.58 -1.08 -11.49
CA GLN A 338 14.70 -2.52 -11.40
C GLN A 338 14.43 -3.25 -12.74
N GLY A 339 13.82 -2.60 -13.73
CA GLY A 339 13.47 -3.24 -15.00
C GLY A 339 12.45 -4.39 -14.91
N HIS A 340 11.93 -4.67 -13.71
CA HIS A 340 10.96 -5.74 -13.45
C HIS A 340 10.03 -5.32 -12.32
N ASP A 341 8.72 -5.24 -12.58
CA ASP A 341 7.75 -4.68 -11.64
C ASP A 341 7.60 -5.52 -10.36
N GLY A 342 7.72 -6.85 -10.43
CA GLY A 342 7.73 -7.70 -9.24
C GLY A 342 8.91 -7.38 -8.32
N ILE A 343 10.10 -7.13 -8.87
CA ILE A 343 11.27 -6.69 -8.10
C ILE A 343 11.00 -5.30 -7.49
N ARG A 344 10.41 -4.38 -8.25
CA ARG A 344 10.02 -3.04 -7.77
C ARG A 344 9.15 -3.15 -6.50
N VAL A 345 8.10 -3.97 -6.54
CA VAL A 345 7.20 -4.19 -5.39
C VAL A 345 7.95 -4.78 -4.20
N VAL A 346 8.74 -5.84 -4.41
CA VAL A 346 9.48 -6.53 -3.34
C VAL A 346 10.52 -5.61 -2.71
N VAL A 347 11.29 -4.90 -3.52
CA VAL A 347 12.32 -3.96 -3.03
C VAL A 347 11.67 -2.80 -2.27
N GLY A 348 10.60 -2.20 -2.82
CA GLY A 348 9.87 -1.14 -2.16
C GLY A 348 9.30 -1.57 -0.80
N GLN A 349 8.72 -2.78 -0.72
CA GLN A 349 8.24 -3.33 0.54
C GLN A 349 9.38 -3.54 1.55
N ARG A 350 10.50 -4.13 1.14
CA ARG A 350 11.67 -4.37 2.02
C ARG A 350 12.31 -3.06 2.51
N LEU A 351 12.33 -2.02 1.68
CA LEU A 351 12.86 -0.72 2.06
C LEU A 351 11.98 0.00 3.08
N THR A 352 10.68 -0.10 2.95
CA THR A 352 9.72 0.72 3.71
C THR A 352 9.14 0.02 4.93
N GLN A 353 8.88 -1.29 4.90
CA GLN A 353 8.37 -2.02 6.05
C GLN A 353 9.43 -2.27 7.13
N ALA A 354 9.01 -2.29 8.39
CA ALA A 354 9.86 -2.63 9.53
C ALA A 354 10.30 -4.10 9.54
N ALA A 355 9.47 -4.98 9.01
CA ALA A 355 9.74 -6.40 8.86
C ALA A 355 9.08 -6.91 7.58
N SER A 356 9.77 -7.76 6.85
CA SER A 356 9.25 -8.36 5.62
C SER A 356 8.82 -9.79 5.83
N ASP A 357 7.88 -10.23 5.02
CA ASP A 357 7.46 -11.61 4.90
C ASP A 357 8.66 -12.52 4.54
N LEU A 358 8.73 -13.70 5.16
CA LEU A 358 9.79 -14.69 4.91
C LEU A 358 9.78 -15.15 3.45
N PHE A 359 8.61 -15.28 2.86
CA PHE A 359 8.37 -15.79 1.52
C PHE A 359 8.17 -14.68 0.47
N LEU A 360 8.58 -13.44 0.79
CA LEU A 360 8.50 -12.34 -0.17
C LEU A 360 9.53 -12.51 -1.28
N GLY A 361 9.07 -12.69 -2.52
CA GLY A 361 9.91 -12.88 -3.71
C GLY A 361 9.18 -12.48 -4.98
N TRP A 362 9.75 -12.81 -6.14
CA TRP A 362 9.22 -12.43 -7.46
C TRP A 362 9.45 -13.52 -8.48
N CYS A 363 8.68 -13.47 -9.56
CA CYS A 363 8.85 -14.30 -10.75
C CYS A 363 8.29 -13.61 -11.99
N GLU A 364 8.53 -14.21 -13.16
CA GLU A 364 8.01 -13.79 -14.45
C GLU A 364 7.15 -14.91 -15.05
N GLY A 365 6.08 -14.57 -15.72
CA GLY A 365 5.23 -15.51 -16.43
C GLY A 365 5.94 -16.04 -17.68
N PRO A 366 6.21 -17.35 -17.77
CA PRO A 366 7.11 -17.92 -18.78
C PRO A 366 6.65 -17.70 -20.22
N ARG A 367 5.33 -17.64 -20.46
CA ARG A 367 4.75 -17.44 -21.80
C ARG A 367 4.34 -16.00 -22.07
N THR A 368 4.11 -15.20 -21.02
CA THR A 368 3.52 -13.86 -21.15
C THR A 368 4.51 -12.73 -20.91
N GLY A 369 5.66 -13.02 -20.30
CA GLY A 369 6.61 -11.99 -19.85
C GLY A 369 6.04 -11.06 -18.77
N ARG A 370 4.89 -11.41 -18.15
CA ARG A 370 4.29 -10.60 -17.08
C ARG A 370 5.06 -10.78 -15.79
N HIS A 371 5.18 -9.70 -15.05
CA HIS A 371 5.88 -9.69 -13.78
C HIS A 371 4.94 -10.00 -12.63
N TYR A 372 5.41 -10.78 -11.66
CA TYR A 372 4.67 -11.15 -10.45
C TYR A 372 5.54 -10.97 -9.22
N TYR A 373 4.87 -10.74 -8.09
CA TYR A 373 5.46 -10.89 -6.78
C TYR A 373 4.70 -11.94 -5.97
N VAL A 374 5.41 -12.59 -5.06
CA VAL A 374 4.89 -13.68 -4.24
C VAL A 374 5.04 -13.32 -2.78
N ARG A 375 4.02 -13.57 -2.00
CA ARG A 375 4.00 -13.35 -0.56
C ARG A 375 3.11 -14.35 0.16
N GLN A 376 3.33 -14.53 1.46
CA GLN A 376 2.44 -15.34 2.27
C GLN A 376 1.05 -14.69 2.37
N LEU A 377 0.00 -15.50 2.18
CA LEU A 377 -1.37 -15.05 2.33
C LEU A 377 -1.75 -15.12 3.81
N TRP A 378 -2.16 -13.97 4.38
CA TRP A 378 -2.76 -13.85 5.71
C TRP A 378 -1.93 -14.41 6.87
N ASP A 379 -0.80 -13.81 7.19
CA ASP A 379 -0.14 -14.04 8.46
C ASP A 379 -0.50 -12.92 9.45
N VAL A 380 -1.44 -13.21 10.36
CA VAL A 380 -1.92 -12.27 11.40
C VAL A 380 -2.40 -10.90 10.86
N LYS A 381 -2.76 -10.80 9.58
CA LYS A 381 -3.19 -9.53 8.98
C LYS A 381 -4.48 -8.99 9.61
N GLY A 382 -4.37 -7.84 10.28
CA GLY A 382 -5.47 -7.10 10.87
C GLY A 382 -5.64 -5.71 10.25
N GLN A 383 -6.72 -5.51 9.49
CA GLN A 383 -7.14 -4.20 9.05
C GLN A 383 -8.22 -3.66 10.00
N SER A 384 -8.09 -2.42 10.43
CA SER A 384 -9.09 -1.77 11.26
C SER A 384 -10.23 -1.23 10.39
N ASP A 385 -11.47 -1.46 10.83
CA ASP A 385 -12.64 -0.93 10.13
C ASP A 385 -12.82 0.56 10.43
N VAL A 386 -12.26 1.40 9.55
CA VAL A 386 -12.29 2.87 9.69
C VAL A 386 -13.71 3.45 9.62
N MET A 387 -14.65 2.72 8.97
CA MET A 387 -16.03 3.14 8.85
C MET A 387 -16.82 2.98 10.15
N ARG A 388 -16.30 2.25 11.12
CA ARG A 388 -16.89 2.09 12.47
C ARG A 388 -16.22 2.94 13.53
N MET A 389 -15.18 3.69 13.18
CA MET A 389 -14.46 4.52 14.14
C MET A 389 -15.24 5.80 14.49
N ASN A 390 -15.22 6.21 15.76
CA ASN A 390 -15.61 7.56 16.14
C ASN A 390 -14.49 8.57 15.78
N ALA A 391 -14.76 9.89 15.97
CA ALA A 391 -13.82 10.92 15.53
C ALA A 391 -12.47 10.87 16.27
N ALA A 392 -12.47 10.51 17.56
CA ALA A 392 -11.25 10.38 18.34
C ALA A 392 -10.44 9.16 17.88
N GLU A 393 -11.10 8.02 17.67
CA GLU A 393 -10.49 6.80 17.15
C GLU A 393 -9.88 7.01 15.75
N LEU A 394 -10.61 7.64 14.83
CA LEU A 394 -10.10 7.91 13.48
C LEU A 394 -8.91 8.88 13.50
N ARG A 395 -8.93 9.89 14.40
CA ARG A 395 -7.81 10.81 14.59
C ARG A 395 -6.54 10.07 15.03
N TYR A 396 -6.65 9.15 15.99
CA TYR A 396 -5.50 8.37 16.47
C TYR A 396 -5.03 7.36 15.44
N TYR A 397 -5.95 6.66 14.79
CA TYR A 397 -5.60 5.73 13.72
C TYR A 397 -4.86 6.46 12.58
N GLY A 398 -5.35 7.63 12.17
CA GLY A 398 -4.69 8.48 11.18
C GLY A 398 -3.29 8.92 11.61
N SER A 399 -3.08 9.22 12.91
CA SER A 399 -1.75 9.58 13.42
C SER A 399 -0.78 8.41 13.36
N VAL A 400 -1.22 7.17 13.61
CA VAL A 400 -0.35 5.99 13.48
C VAL A 400 -0.02 5.67 12.02
N CYS A 401 -1.00 5.82 11.11
CA CYS A 401 -0.72 5.72 9.67
C CYS A 401 0.32 6.74 9.24
N ALA A 402 0.20 8.00 9.69
CA ALA A 402 1.16 9.05 9.40
C ALA A 402 2.55 8.78 10.02
N TRP A 403 2.61 8.14 11.19
CA TRP A 403 3.88 7.69 11.77
C TRP A 403 4.53 6.60 10.93
N ALA A 404 3.79 5.55 10.54
CA ALA A 404 4.30 4.50 9.68
C ALA A 404 4.84 5.07 8.35
N LEU A 405 4.09 6.00 7.74
CA LEU A 405 4.51 6.69 6.52
C LEU A 405 5.78 7.53 6.72
N ALA A 406 5.84 8.31 7.81
CA ALA A 406 7.02 9.13 8.12
C ALA A 406 8.28 8.26 8.33
N ARG A 407 8.14 7.12 9.01
CA ARG A 407 9.21 6.15 9.20
C ARG A 407 9.68 5.56 7.86
N ALA A 408 8.75 5.13 7.00
CA ALA A 408 9.06 4.61 5.68
C ALA A 408 9.83 5.65 4.83
N HIS A 409 9.38 6.89 4.84
CA HIS A 409 10.04 7.99 4.13
C HIS A 409 11.40 8.38 4.75
N ALA A 410 11.54 8.33 6.07
CA ALA A 410 12.81 8.57 6.74
C ALA A 410 13.88 7.53 6.42
N ARG A 411 13.48 6.26 6.20
CA ARG A 411 14.38 5.16 5.83
C ARG A 411 14.88 5.24 4.39
N THR A 412 14.13 5.90 3.52
CA THR A 412 14.34 5.81 2.06
C THR A 412 14.68 7.15 1.41
N GLY A 413 14.43 8.25 2.12
CA GLY A 413 14.80 9.60 1.72
C GLY A 413 15.77 10.23 2.71
N ASP A 414 16.08 11.51 2.54
CA ASP A 414 16.87 12.27 3.49
C ASP A 414 15.97 12.92 4.55
N ALA A 415 15.87 12.27 5.73
CA ALA A 415 15.07 12.76 6.86
C ALA A 415 15.48 14.16 7.33
N THR A 416 16.77 14.53 7.17
CA THR A 416 17.31 15.84 7.55
C THR A 416 16.84 16.94 6.60
N GLN A 417 16.88 16.69 5.30
CA GLN A 417 16.33 17.59 4.28
C GLN A 417 14.81 17.75 4.47
N LEU A 418 14.07 16.64 4.64
CA LEU A 418 12.63 16.66 4.92
C LEU A 418 12.32 17.48 6.17
N ALA A 419 13.02 17.28 7.28
CA ALA A 419 12.85 18.06 8.49
C ALA A 419 13.20 19.55 8.30
N GLY A 420 14.24 19.85 7.51
CA GLY A 420 14.60 21.20 7.10
C GLY A 420 13.47 21.87 6.32
N TYR A 421 12.90 21.19 5.33
CA TYR A 421 11.78 21.69 4.55
C TYR A 421 10.51 21.89 5.39
N LEU A 422 10.07 20.87 6.11
CA LEU A 422 8.85 20.89 6.92
C LEU A 422 8.91 21.93 8.04
N GLY A 423 10.04 22.00 8.75
CA GLY A 423 10.25 22.93 9.84
C GLY A 423 9.41 22.65 11.08
N GLY A 424 9.37 23.63 12.02
CA GLY A 424 8.73 23.48 13.34
C GLY A 424 7.30 24.02 13.43
N THR A 425 6.75 24.61 12.36
CA THR A 425 5.44 25.28 12.40
C THR A 425 4.39 24.48 11.64
N ALA A 426 3.13 24.67 11.98
CA ALA A 426 1.97 24.00 11.36
C ALA A 426 1.61 24.50 9.94
N ARG A 427 2.55 25.13 9.21
CA ARG A 427 2.25 25.68 7.86
C ARG A 427 1.90 24.58 6.86
N VAL A 428 2.69 23.49 6.83
CA VAL A 428 2.40 22.34 5.97
C VAL A 428 1.15 21.64 6.46
N ASP A 429 0.99 21.47 7.77
CA ASP A 429 -0.15 20.78 8.35
C ASP A 429 -1.47 21.42 7.89
N ARG A 430 -1.57 22.76 7.97
CA ARG A 430 -2.74 23.54 7.51
C ARG A 430 -2.93 23.46 6.00
N ALA A 431 -1.84 23.57 5.22
CA ALA A 431 -1.91 23.44 3.77
C ALA A 431 -2.46 22.07 3.34
N ILE A 432 -2.05 20.98 4.00
CA ILE A 432 -2.56 19.64 3.75
C ILE A 432 -4.04 19.50 4.13
N VAL A 433 -4.51 20.17 5.20
CA VAL A 433 -5.95 20.22 5.54
C VAL A 433 -6.76 20.87 4.42
N GLU A 434 -6.30 22.02 3.92
CA GLU A 434 -6.97 22.76 2.85
C GLU A 434 -6.99 21.94 1.54
N PHE A 435 -5.85 21.36 1.15
CA PHE A 435 -5.75 20.45 0.01
C PHE A 435 -6.71 19.28 0.14
N SER A 436 -6.72 18.62 1.30
CA SER A 436 -7.57 17.44 1.52
C SER A 436 -9.05 17.77 1.41
N ALA A 437 -9.46 18.95 1.86
CA ALA A 437 -10.84 19.41 1.73
C ALA A 437 -11.21 19.72 0.27
N ALA A 438 -10.30 20.32 -0.49
CA ALA A 438 -10.49 20.61 -1.91
C ALA A 438 -10.54 19.34 -2.75
N TYR A 439 -9.55 18.44 -2.55
CA TYR A 439 -9.47 17.20 -3.33
C TYR A 439 -10.57 16.19 -2.96
N ALA A 440 -11.06 16.17 -1.71
CA ALA A 440 -12.20 15.33 -1.34
C ALA A 440 -13.49 15.74 -2.07
N ARG A 441 -13.68 17.03 -2.43
CA ARG A 441 -14.77 17.47 -3.29
C ARG A 441 -14.59 16.92 -4.71
N GLN A 442 -13.37 17.06 -5.27
CA GLN A 442 -13.06 16.51 -6.59
C GLN A 442 -13.30 15.00 -6.64
N ASN A 443 -12.84 14.27 -5.62
CA ASN A 443 -13.09 12.82 -5.54
C ASN A 443 -14.58 12.47 -5.49
N ALA A 444 -15.42 13.31 -4.88
CA ALA A 444 -16.87 13.10 -4.86
C ALA A 444 -17.49 13.39 -6.24
N GLU A 445 -17.00 14.40 -6.95
CA GLU A 445 -17.41 14.72 -8.34
C GLU A 445 -16.99 13.60 -9.29
N ASP A 446 -15.77 13.11 -9.19
CA ASP A 446 -15.26 11.98 -10.00
C ASP A 446 -16.03 10.68 -9.70
N HIS A 447 -16.41 10.42 -8.43
CA HIS A 447 -17.29 9.31 -8.08
C HIS A 447 -18.68 9.47 -8.70
N ALA A 448 -19.26 10.67 -8.69
CA ALA A 448 -20.53 10.93 -9.35
C ALA A 448 -20.43 10.71 -10.86
N ALA A 449 -19.34 11.13 -11.51
CA ALA A 449 -19.07 10.85 -12.91
C ALA A 449 -19.04 9.34 -13.22
N LEU A 450 -18.47 8.51 -12.30
CA LEU A 450 -18.53 7.05 -12.46
C LEU A 450 -19.97 6.53 -12.35
N VAL A 451 -20.76 7.03 -11.40
CA VAL A 451 -22.19 6.66 -11.28
C VAL A 451 -22.95 6.98 -12.57
N ASP A 452 -22.73 8.18 -13.12
CA ASP A 452 -23.36 8.62 -14.37
C ASP A 452 -22.90 7.78 -15.57
N ALA A 453 -21.62 7.45 -15.66
CA ALA A 453 -21.06 6.60 -16.72
C ALA A 453 -21.65 5.18 -16.71
N VAL A 454 -21.89 4.61 -15.52
CA VAL A 454 -22.58 3.32 -15.39
C VAL A 454 -24.05 3.44 -15.76
N ALA A 455 -24.74 4.48 -15.30
CA ALA A 455 -26.16 4.71 -15.64
C ALA A 455 -26.35 4.93 -17.14
N ALA A 456 -25.40 5.57 -17.82
CA ALA A 456 -25.38 5.76 -19.27
C ALA A 456 -24.97 4.51 -20.07
N GLY A 457 -24.57 3.43 -19.41
CA GLY A 457 -24.08 2.20 -20.06
C GLY A 457 -22.69 2.29 -20.67
N ARG A 458 -21.93 3.35 -20.39
CA ARG A 458 -20.54 3.51 -20.85
C ARG A 458 -19.62 2.48 -20.26
N VAL A 459 -19.74 2.21 -18.95
CA VAL A 459 -19.02 1.15 -18.26
C VAL A 459 -19.99 0.20 -17.57
N GLN A 460 -19.65 -1.09 -17.53
CA GLN A 460 -20.46 -2.09 -16.84
C GLN A 460 -20.00 -2.27 -15.39
N ALA A 461 -20.95 -2.38 -14.48
CA ALA A 461 -20.68 -2.63 -13.07
C ALA A 461 -21.49 -3.83 -12.56
N ALA A 462 -20.86 -4.73 -11.81
CA ALA A 462 -21.50 -5.87 -11.17
C ALA A 462 -21.37 -5.72 -9.64
N VAL A 463 -22.52 -5.85 -8.96
CA VAL A 463 -22.59 -5.92 -7.49
C VAL A 463 -22.52 -7.39 -7.10
N LEU A 464 -21.55 -7.77 -6.21
CA LEU A 464 -21.41 -9.11 -5.66
C LEU A 464 -21.97 -9.18 -4.25
#